data_9ce47f68c669ba2874614741d52b1c70
#
_entry.id   9ce47f68c669ba2874614741d52b1c70
#
_cell.length_a   1.000
_cell.length_b   1.000
_cell.length_c   1.000
_cell.angle_alpha   90.00
_cell.angle_beta   90.00
_cell.angle_gamma   90.00
#
_symmetry.space_group_name_H-M   'P 1'
#
loop_
_entity.id
_entity.type
_entity.pdbx_description
1 polymer ?
#
loop_
_entity_poly.entity_id
_entity_poly.type
_entity_poly.pdbx_seq_one_letter_code
_entity_poly.pdbx_strand_id
1 'polypeptide(L)'
;MEYSCARFTDLPDEILMIIGQKLNNFDVLYCLKGINQRIDSIVHDSTFTSRLSFVKWSKCNFIDLLHCDMILNRYCLQILPDIHDKIKWLDLEASSMKHILCATDYPNLNSLGLYNIDEESIRYLSTKSIANTFNSIFVVFTRLTTLILYESSYKNRVRLDFNDPLLPNFRSSTLLQLIINVQCFDDCLCLLDGRFIHLHTLLSI
;
A
#
# COMPACT_ATOMS: atom_id res chain seq x y z
N MET A 1 10.10 12.66 -48.67
CA MET A 1 10.61 12.95 -47.30
C MET A 1 9.94 11.98 -46.37
N GLU A 2 10.62 10.92 -45.92
CA GLU A 2 10.11 10.05 -44.86
C GLU A 2 10.26 10.78 -43.56
N TYR A 3 9.16 11.14 -42.93
CA TYR A 3 9.16 11.65 -41.54
C TYR A 3 9.44 10.46 -40.65
N SER A 4 10.70 10.31 -40.24
CA SER A 4 11.03 9.39 -39.12
C SER A 4 10.34 9.88 -37.87
N CYS A 5 9.25 9.23 -37.51
CA CYS A 5 8.56 9.52 -36.25
C CYS A 5 9.42 8.94 -35.12
N ALA A 6 10.00 9.81 -34.28
CA ALA A 6 10.76 9.35 -33.12
C ALA A 6 9.84 8.48 -32.21
N ARG A 7 10.29 7.28 -31.91
CA ARG A 7 9.56 6.38 -31.01
C ARG A 7 9.89 6.74 -29.56
N PHE A 8 8.97 6.50 -28.65
CA PHE A 8 9.17 6.68 -27.21
C PHE A 8 10.45 5.97 -26.74
N THR A 9 10.69 4.76 -27.24
CA THR A 9 11.88 3.96 -26.93
C THR A 9 13.21 4.54 -27.44
N ASP A 10 13.18 5.53 -28.34
CA ASP A 10 14.39 6.14 -28.92
C ASP A 10 14.84 7.35 -28.09
N LEU A 11 14.04 7.80 -27.11
CA LEU A 11 14.36 8.92 -26.25
C LEU A 11 15.55 8.57 -25.32
N PRO A 12 16.42 9.53 -24.97
CA PRO A 12 17.44 9.36 -23.93
C PRO A 12 16.85 8.96 -22.57
N ASP A 13 17.64 8.25 -21.75
CA ASP A 13 17.20 7.74 -20.44
C ASP A 13 16.75 8.87 -19.51
N GLU A 14 17.44 10.01 -19.56
CA GLU A 14 17.12 11.19 -18.77
C GLU A 14 15.73 11.75 -19.11
N ILE A 15 15.37 11.73 -20.38
CA ILE A 15 14.06 12.19 -20.85
C ILE A 15 12.98 11.19 -20.44
N LEU A 16 13.23 9.89 -20.53
CA LEU A 16 12.32 8.85 -20.06
C LEU A 16 12.09 8.96 -18.55
N MET A 17 13.14 9.20 -17.76
CA MET A 17 13.04 9.46 -16.33
C MET A 17 12.18 10.68 -16.02
N ILE A 18 12.40 11.80 -16.71
CA ILE A 18 11.62 13.04 -16.52
C ILE A 18 10.14 12.80 -16.85
N ILE A 19 9.84 12.10 -17.94
CA ILE A 19 8.47 11.76 -18.31
C ILE A 19 7.84 10.86 -17.24
N GLY A 20 8.55 9.81 -16.82
CA GLY A 20 8.09 8.90 -15.78
C GLY A 20 7.77 9.60 -14.46
N GLN A 21 8.60 10.56 -14.04
CA GLN A 21 8.36 11.35 -12.83
C GLN A 21 7.12 12.25 -12.87
N LYS A 22 6.53 12.50 -14.05
CA LYS A 22 5.27 13.24 -14.20
C LYS A 22 4.04 12.34 -14.10
N LEU A 23 4.23 11.04 -14.14
CA LEU A 23 3.18 10.04 -13.98
C LEU A 23 3.21 9.49 -12.54
N ASN A 24 2.17 8.82 -12.14
CA ASN A 24 2.25 8.08 -10.89
C ASN A 24 3.05 6.78 -11.08
N ASN A 25 3.70 6.30 -10.04
CA ASN A 25 4.56 5.13 -10.09
C ASN A 25 3.80 3.86 -10.51
N PHE A 26 2.53 3.77 -10.14
CA PHE A 26 1.66 2.68 -10.55
C PHE A 26 1.53 2.62 -12.08
N ASP A 27 1.20 3.73 -12.74
CA ASP A 27 1.05 3.76 -14.19
C ASP A 27 2.39 3.53 -14.91
N VAL A 28 3.48 4.09 -14.40
CA VAL A 28 4.83 3.88 -14.96
C VAL A 28 5.18 2.40 -14.98
N LEU A 29 5.06 1.72 -13.85
CA LEU A 29 5.38 0.30 -13.75
C LEU A 29 4.42 -0.55 -14.59
N TYR A 30 3.12 -0.24 -14.56
CA TYR A 30 2.13 -0.99 -15.33
C TYR A 30 2.35 -0.87 -16.84
N CYS A 31 2.61 0.33 -17.33
CA CYS A 31 2.72 0.59 -18.78
C CYS A 31 4.09 0.25 -19.34
N LEU A 32 5.16 0.48 -18.58
CA LEU A 32 6.52 0.46 -19.14
C LEU A 32 7.30 -0.82 -18.83
N LYS A 33 6.99 -1.52 -17.73
CA LYS A 33 7.69 -2.76 -17.39
C LYS A 33 7.41 -3.85 -18.43
N GLY A 34 8.48 -4.51 -18.89
CA GLY A 34 8.42 -5.59 -19.88
C GLY A 34 8.42 -5.10 -21.34
N ILE A 35 8.59 -3.81 -21.62
CA ILE A 35 8.72 -3.31 -22.99
C ILE A 35 10.05 -3.76 -23.60
N ASN A 36 11.16 -3.52 -22.91
CA ASN A 36 12.50 -3.99 -23.25
C ASN A 36 13.43 -3.85 -22.05
N GLN A 37 14.60 -4.48 -22.10
CA GLN A 37 15.56 -4.51 -21.02
C GLN A 37 16.05 -3.11 -20.57
N ARG A 38 16.19 -2.16 -21.53
CA ARG A 38 16.60 -0.79 -21.23
C ARG A 38 15.53 -0.05 -20.41
N ILE A 39 14.27 -0.12 -20.83
CA ILE A 39 13.13 0.49 -20.12
C ILE A 39 12.96 -0.19 -18.76
N ASP A 40 13.10 -1.50 -18.68
CA ASP A 40 13.04 -2.23 -17.40
C ASP A 40 14.10 -1.75 -16.43
N SER A 41 15.32 -1.48 -16.90
CA SER A 41 16.37 -0.89 -16.07
C SER A 41 15.97 0.48 -15.49
N ILE A 42 15.34 1.33 -16.31
CA ILE A 42 14.87 2.65 -15.89
C ILE A 42 13.75 2.54 -14.85
N VAL A 43 12.73 1.72 -15.10
CA VAL A 43 11.57 1.60 -14.19
C VAL A 43 11.90 0.86 -12.90
N HIS A 44 13.02 0.15 -12.84
CA HIS A 44 13.55 -0.44 -11.62
C HIS A 44 14.25 0.57 -10.67
N ASP A 45 14.40 1.83 -11.09
CA ASP A 45 14.92 2.87 -10.22
C ASP A 45 14.03 3.06 -8.98
N SER A 46 14.65 3.42 -7.88
CA SER A 46 13.98 3.65 -6.60
C SER A 46 12.91 4.74 -6.65
N THR A 47 13.04 5.68 -7.58
CA THR A 47 12.06 6.74 -7.85
C THR A 47 10.69 6.17 -8.17
N PHE A 48 10.64 5.04 -8.92
CA PHE A 48 9.39 4.42 -9.35
C PHE A 48 8.98 3.24 -8.47
N THR A 49 9.94 2.59 -7.80
CA THR A 49 9.68 1.34 -7.08
C THR A 49 9.50 1.52 -5.57
N SER A 50 10.02 2.61 -4.99
CA SER A 50 10.02 2.76 -3.52
C SER A 50 8.65 3.09 -2.92
N ARG A 51 7.73 3.66 -3.70
CA ARG A 51 6.39 4.02 -3.25
C ARG A 51 5.34 3.61 -4.26
N LEU A 52 4.42 2.76 -3.83
CA LEU A 52 3.28 2.33 -4.65
C LEU A 52 1.96 2.64 -3.96
N SER A 53 0.98 3.07 -4.74
CA SER A 53 -0.38 3.33 -4.28
C SER A 53 -1.39 2.61 -5.16
N PHE A 54 -2.19 1.75 -4.53
CA PHE A 54 -3.31 1.01 -5.11
C PHE A 54 -4.65 1.61 -4.68
N VAL A 55 -4.64 2.86 -4.26
CA VAL A 55 -5.84 3.60 -3.83
C VAL A 55 -6.46 4.30 -5.02
N LYS A 56 -7.75 4.11 -5.22
CA LYS A 56 -8.50 4.77 -6.28
C LYS A 56 -8.88 6.19 -5.86
N TRP A 57 -7.99 7.14 -6.03
CA TRP A 57 -8.28 8.57 -5.79
C TRP A 57 -9.19 9.19 -6.86
N SER A 58 -9.44 8.47 -7.94
CA SER A 58 -10.08 9.03 -9.12
C SER A 58 -11.57 8.80 -9.12
N LYS A 59 -12.30 9.89 -9.37
CA LYS A 59 -13.70 9.90 -9.83
C LYS A 59 -13.86 9.29 -11.24
N CYS A 60 -12.91 8.51 -11.71
CA CYS A 60 -13.02 7.77 -12.97
C CYS A 60 -14.07 6.69 -12.79
N ASN A 61 -15.31 7.11 -13.02
CA ASN A 61 -16.43 6.27 -13.29
C ASN A 61 -16.05 5.31 -14.42
N PHE A 62 -16.31 4.02 -14.25
CA PHE A 62 -16.33 3.02 -15.32
C PHE A 62 -14.98 2.57 -15.93
N ILE A 63 -13.95 2.29 -15.16
CA ILE A 63 -13.06 1.22 -15.59
C ILE A 63 -13.62 -0.04 -14.94
N ASP A 64 -14.20 -0.88 -15.76
CA ASP A 64 -14.86 -2.13 -15.42
C ASP A 64 -14.11 -2.93 -14.36
N LEU A 65 -14.85 -3.55 -13.42
CA LEU A 65 -14.34 -4.52 -12.45
C LEU A 65 -13.39 -5.56 -13.08
N LEU A 66 -13.67 -5.97 -14.33
CA LEU A 66 -12.84 -6.88 -15.13
C LEU A 66 -11.43 -6.33 -15.43
N HIS A 67 -11.30 -5.02 -15.68
CA HIS A 67 -9.99 -4.39 -15.87
C HIS A 67 -9.20 -4.33 -14.56
N CYS A 68 -9.88 -4.18 -13.43
CA CYS A 68 -9.25 -4.15 -12.13
C CYS A 68 -8.55 -5.48 -11.80
N ASP A 69 -9.20 -6.61 -12.09
CA ASP A 69 -8.64 -7.94 -11.85
C ASP A 69 -7.43 -8.23 -12.76
N MET A 70 -7.48 -7.82 -14.03
CA MET A 70 -6.34 -7.96 -14.94
C MET A 70 -5.14 -7.13 -14.51
N ILE A 71 -5.38 -5.91 -14.04
CA ILE A 71 -4.33 -5.03 -13.55
C ILE A 71 -3.70 -5.61 -12.28
N LEU A 72 -4.52 -6.02 -11.31
CA LEU A 72 -4.04 -6.64 -10.08
C LEU A 72 -3.28 -7.94 -10.37
N ASN A 73 -3.78 -8.80 -11.27
CA ASN A 73 -3.09 -10.02 -11.66
C ASN A 73 -1.71 -9.73 -12.27
N ARG A 74 -1.61 -8.74 -13.15
CA ARG A 74 -0.32 -8.34 -13.71
C ARG A 74 0.64 -7.85 -12.63
N TYR A 75 0.15 -7.04 -11.69
CA TYR A 75 0.95 -6.60 -10.56
C TYR A 75 1.41 -7.76 -9.69
N CYS A 76 0.50 -8.62 -9.27
CA CYS A 76 0.80 -9.73 -8.37
C CYS A 76 1.74 -10.78 -8.98
N LEU A 77 1.59 -11.04 -10.28
CA LEU A 77 2.32 -12.14 -10.94
C LEU A 77 3.61 -11.69 -11.64
N GLN A 78 3.72 -10.43 -12.06
CA GLN A 78 4.82 -9.98 -12.91
C GLN A 78 5.60 -8.80 -12.33
N ILE A 79 4.93 -7.83 -11.68
CA ILE A 79 5.60 -6.60 -11.27
C ILE A 79 6.13 -6.72 -9.85
N LEU A 80 5.25 -7.03 -8.88
CA LEU A 80 5.61 -7.09 -7.47
C LEU A 80 6.73 -8.09 -7.15
N PRO A 81 6.76 -9.32 -7.71
CA PRO A 81 7.86 -10.25 -7.44
C PRO A 81 9.25 -9.71 -7.79
N ASP A 82 9.34 -8.79 -8.77
CA ASP A 82 10.62 -8.24 -9.23
C ASP A 82 11.08 -7.00 -8.43
N ILE A 83 10.16 -6.33 -7.72
CA ILE A 83 10.46 -5.05 -7.05
C ILE A 83 10.15 -5.05 -5.56
N HIS A 84 9.64 -6.15 -5.01
CA HIS A 84 9.13 -6.25 -3.63
C HIS A 84 10.14 -5.81 -2.55
N ASP A 85 11.40 -6.07 -2.78
CA ASP A 85 12.51 -5.69 -1.90
C ASP A 85 12.84 -4.19 -1.94
N LYS A 86 12.37 -3.47 -2.97
CA LYS A 86 12.59 -2.03 -3.15
C LYS A 86 11.45 -1.19 -2.56
N ILE A 87 10.29 -1.81 -2.30
CA ILE A 87 9.11 -1.12 -1.82
C ILE A 87 9.29 -0.73 -0.35
N LYS A 88 9.21 0.58 -0.09
CA LYS A 88 9.30 1.18 1.25
C LYS A 88 7.97 1.74 1.73
N TRP A 89 7.11 2.13 0.81
CA TRP A 89 5.80 2.70 1.06
C TRP A 89 4.76 2.04 0.19
N LEU A 90 3.67 1.56 0.82
CA LEU A 90 2.58 0.88 0.15
C LEU A 90 1.24 1.42 0.66
N ASP A 91 0.44 1.98 -0.26
CA ASP A 91 -0.93 2.43 0.01
C ASP A 91 -1.91 1.46 -0.65
N LEU A 92 -2.81 0.88 0.13
CA LEU A 92 -3.75 -0.14 -0.31
C LEU A 92 -5.18 0.27 0.01
N GLU A 93 -6.09 0.00 -0.90
CA GLU A 93 -7.52 0.03 -0.65
C GLU A 93 -8.03 -1.38 -0.30
N ALA A 94 -9.13 -1.47 0.46
CA ALA A 94 -9.74 -2.73 0.89
C ALA A 94 -9.83 -3.78 -0.24
N SER A 95 -10.26 -3.35 -1.42
CA SER A 95 -10.43 -4.21 -2.61
C SER A 95 -9.13 -4.83 -3.15
N SER A 96 -8.01 -4.15 -3.01
CA SER A 96 -6.70 -4.60 -3.52
C SER A 96 -5.83 -5.27 -2.45
N MET A 97 -6.11 -5.01 -1.18
CA MET A 97 -5.26 -5.35 -0.05
C MET A 97 -4.91 -6.84 -0.01
N LYS A 98 -5.91 -7.70 -0.13
CA LYS A 98 -5.74 -9.17 -0.11
C LYS A 98 -4.76 -9.64 -1.18
N HIS A 99 -4.98 -9.20 -2.41
CA HIS A 99 -4.19 -9.65 -3.56
C HIS A 99 -2.74 -9.19 -3.43
N ILE A 100 -2.54 -7.93 -3.07
CA ILE A 100 -1.22 -7.33 -2.99
C ILE A 100 -0.42 -7.90 -1.80
N LEU A 101 -1.01 -7.98 -0.60
CA LEU A 101 -0.30 -8.49 0.59
C LEU A 101 -0.01 -10.00 0.53
N CYS A 102 -0.75 -10.76 -0.29
CA CYS A 102 -0.49 -12.18 -0.52
C CYS A 102 0.41 -12.47 -1.71
N ALA A 103 0.71 -11.48 -2.56
CA ALA A 103 1.49 -11.68 -3.77
C ALA A 103 2.96 -11.96 -3.49
N THR A 104 3.52 -11.32 -2.46
CA THR A 104 4.95 -11.43 -2.11
C THR A 104 5.19 -10.88 -0.71
N ASP A 105 6.40 -11.10 -0.18
CA ASP A 105 6.89 -10.47 1.04
C ASP A 105 7.41 -9.05 0.74
N TYR A 106 7.39 -8.18 1.74
CA TYR A 106 7.86 -6.78 1.61
C TYR A 106 8.91 -6.48 2.69
N PRO A 107 10.14 -6.98 2.55
CA PRO A 107 11.15 -6.97 3.64
C PRO A 107 11.61 -5.57 4.04
N ASN A 108 11.45 -4.58 3.17
CA ASN A 108 11.89 -3.21 3.40
C ASN A 108 10.73 -2.22 3.57
N LEU A 109 9.50 -2.71 3.80
CA LEU A 109 8.34 -1.86 3.97
C LEU A 109 8.42 -1.08 5.29
N ASN A 110 8.47 0.25 5.18
CA ASN A 110 8.52 1.16 6.31
C ASN A 110 7.17 1.84 6.58
N SER A 111 6.36 1.99 5.56
CA SER A 111 5.09 2.70 5.65
C SER A 111 3.98 1.94 4.94
N LEU A 112 2.89 1.73 5.65
CA LEU A 112 1.69 1.06 5.14
C LEU A 112 0.48 1.95 5.35
N GLY A 113 -0.20 2.29 4.26
CA GLY A 113 -1.49 2.98 4.26
C GLY A 113 -2.61 2.01 3.89
N LEU A 114 -3.63 1.91 4.72
CA LEU A 114 -4.82 1.12 4.47
C LEU A 114 -6.04 2.05 4.39
N TYR A 115 -6.67 2.07 3.23
CA TYR A 115 -7.74 3.00 2.90
C TYR A 115 -9.05 2.27 2.65
N ASN A 116 -10.16 2.90 3.06
CA ASN A 116 -11.52 2.37 2.86
C ASN A 116 -11.68 0.93 3.37
N ILE A 117 -11.13 0.66 4.56
CA ILE A 117 -11.18 -0.65 5.18
C ILE A 117 -12.63 -0.89 5.65
N ASP A 118 -13.23 -1.97 5.16
CA ASP A 118 -14.54 -2.44 5.62
C ASP A 118 -14.40 -3.62 6.59
N GLU A 119 -15.49 -3.98 7.24
CA GLU A 119 -15.53 -5.09 8.19
C GLU A 119 -15.13 -6.44 7.55
N GLU A 120 -15.45 -6.63 6.28
CA GLU A 120 -15.08 -7.85 5.54
C GLU A 120 -13.58 -7.89 5.27
N SER A 121 -12.98 -6.78 4.92
CA SER A 121 -11.53 -6.64 4.73
C SER A 121 -10.77 -6.86 6.03
N ILE A 122 -11.30 -6.34 7.15
CA ILE A 122 -10.74 -6.62 8.49
C ILE A 122 -10.89 -8.08 8.83
N ARG A 123 -12.07 -8.67 8.61
CA ARG A 123 -12.28 -10.11 8.81
C ARG A 123 -11.35 -10.94 7.92
N TYR A 124 -11.10 -10.52 6.71
CA TYR A 124 -10.15 -11.21 5.84
C TYR A 124 -8.73 -11.17 6.36
N LEU A 125 -8.29 -10.02 6.79
CA LEU A 125 -7.05 -9.92 7.54
C LEU A 125 -7.10 -10.78 8.81
N SER A 126 -8.27 -11.07 9.36
CA SER A 126 -8.50 -11.85 10.58
C SER A 126 -8.81 -13.34 10.36
N THR A 127 -9.26 -13.80 9.19
CA THR A 127 -9.66 -15.21 8.96
C THR A 127 -8.50 -16.20 8.88
N LYS A 128 -7.28 -15.74 8.78
CA LYS A 128 -6.11 -16.60 9.10
C LYS A 128 -5.90 -16.79 10.61
N SER A 129 -6.72 -16.21 11.46
CA SER A 129 -6.84 -16.28 12.91
C SER A 129 -7.20 -14.89 13.42
N ILE A 130 -8.43 -14.72 13.88
CA ILE A 130 -9.05 -13.42 14.29
C ILE A 130 -8.18 -12.64 15.29
N ALA A 131 -7.41 -13.35 16.08
CA ALA A 131 -6.48 -12.79 17.04
C ALA A 131 -5.23 -12.14 16.44
N ASN A 132 -4.96 -12.26 15.14
CA ASN A 132 -3.61 -12.08 14.62
C ASN A 132 -3.44 -11.03 13.53
N THR A 133 -4.46 -10.27 13.12
CA THR A 133 -4.31 -9.42 11.93
C THR A 133 -3.40 -8.23 12.13
N PHE A 134 -3.64 -7.44 13.15
CA PHE A 134 -2.72 -6.35 13.48
C PHE A 134 -1.39 -6.90 14.00
N ASN A 135 -1.40 -7.99 14.78
CA ASN A 135 -0.18 -8.70 15.12
C ASN A 135 0.52 -9.23 13.87
N SER A 136 -0.22 -9.75 12.89
CA SER A 136 0.36 -10.21 11.62
C SER A 136 1.02 -9.07 10.85
N ILE A 137 0.41 -7.88 10.80
CA ILE A 137 1.04 -6.71 10.17
C ILE A 137 2.37 -6.40 10.87
N PHE A 138 2.41 -6.33 12.19
CA PHE A 138 3.65 -6.02 12.92
C PHE A 138 4.63 -7.18 12.99
N VAL A 139 4.17 -8.42 12.91
CA VAL A 139 5.03 -9.61 12.84
C VAL A 139 5.62 -9.78 11.44
N VAL A 140 4.83 -9.54 10.40
CA VAL A 140 5.26 -9.65 9.01
C VAL A 140 6.12 -8.46 8.61
N PHE A 141 5.72 -7.24 9.00
CA PHE A 141 6.43 -6.01 8.63
C PHE A 141 7.28 -5.50 9.77
N THR A 142 8.37 -6.19 10.05
CA THR A 142 9.28 -5.91 11.18
C THR A 142 9.97 -4.54 11.12
N ARG A 143 9.93 -3.86 9.97
CA ARG A 143 10.50 -2.53 9.75
C ARG A 143 9.45 -1.43 9.67
N LEU A 144 8.18 -1.74 9.94
CA LEU A 144 7.10 -0.78 9.83
C LEU A 144 7.24 0.34 10.87
N THR A 145 7.43 1.57 10.41
CA THR A 145 7.54 2.77 11.22
C THR A 145 6.29 3.66 11.13
N THR A 146 5.55 3.56 10.03
CA THR A 146 4.37 4.38 9.79
C THR A 146 3.20 3.49 9.39
N LEU A 147 2.08 3.61 10.10
CA LEU A 147 0.82 2.97 9.77
C LEU A 147 -0.28 4.04 9.63
N ILE A 148 -0.98 4.00 8.52
CA ILE A 148 -2.09 4.90 8.21
C ILE A 148 -3.34 4.05 8.02
N LEU A 149 -4.38 4.33 8.80
CA LEU A 149 -5.69 3.70 8.69
C LEU A 149 -6.70 4.80 8.40
N TYR A 150 -7.16 4.86 7.17
CA TYR A 150 -8.06 5.90 6.69
C TYR A 150 -9.37 5.33 6.20
N GLU A 151 -10.46 5.82 6.75
CA GLU A 151 -11.81 5.47 6.35
C GLU A 151 -12.49 6.70 5.74
N SER A 152 -12.96 6.58 4.48
CA SER A 152 -13.64 7.69 3.79
C SER A 152 -15.15 7.69 3.95
N SER A 153 -15.76 6.62 4.48
CA SER A 153 -17.20 6.43 4.51
C SER A 153 -17.79 6.69 5.88
N TYR A 154 -18.68 7.68 5.97
CA TYR A 154 -19.52 7.95 7.16
C TYR A 154 -20.57 6.86 7.45
N LYS A 155 -20.82 5.93 6.51
CA LYS A 155 -21.92 4.97 6.60
C LYS A 155 -21.55 3.62 7.21
N ASN A 156 -20.30 3.20 7.10
CA ASN A 156 -19.83 1.91 7.60
C ASN A 156 -18.57 2.11 8.44
N ARG A 157 -18.71 2.82 9.57
CA ARG A 157 -17.57 2.98 10.48
C ARG A 157 -17.20 1.63 11.06
N VAL A 158 -16.09 1.09 10.62
CA VAL A 158 -15.47 -0.04 11.28
C VAL A 158 -15.00 0.44 12.64
N ARG A 159 -15.67 0.01 13.69
CA ARG A 159 -15.16 0.19 15.04
C ARG A 159 -13.91 -0.67 15.19
N LEU A 160 -12.77 -0.05 15.15
CA LEU A 160 -11.58 -0.65 15.73
C LEU A 160 -11.74 -0.53 17.24
N ASP A 161 -12.46 -1.49 17.84
CA ASP A 161 -12.59 -1.55 19.30
C ASP A 161 -11.28 -2.09 19.86
N PHE A 162 -10.42 -1.19 20.28
CA PHE A 162 -9.14 -1.52 20.89
C PHE A 162 -9.28 -2.16 22.27
N ASN A 163 -10.48 -2.13 22.85
CA ASN A 163 -10.82 -2.74 24.12
C ASN A 163 -11.39 -4.15 23.98
N ASP A 164 -11.61 -4.66 22.74
CA ASP A 164 -12.07 -6.01 22.55
C ASP A 164 -11.05 -7.00 23.15
N PRO A 165 -11.42 -7.76 24.19
CA PRO A 165 -10.52 -8.75 24.77
C PRO A 165 -10.15 -9.88 23.81
N LEU A 166 -10.87 -10.02 22.69
CA LEU A 166 -10.55 -10.94 21.61
C LEU A 166 -9.51 -10.36 20.64
N LEU A 167 -9.28 -9.04 20.67
CA LEU A 167 -8.17 -8.44 19.93
C LEU A 167 -6.89 -8.71 20.74
N PRO A 168 -5.92 -9.41 20.14
CA PRO A 168 -4.68 -9.69 20.83
C PRO A 168 -3.95 -8.37 21.15
N ASN A 169 -3.17 -8.42 22.21
CA ASN A 169 -2.26 -7.34 22.61
C ASN A 169 -1.26 -7.05 21.50
N PHE A 170 -1.68 -6.28 20.47
CA PHE A 170 -0.71 -5.86 19.47
C PHE A 170 0.25 -4.85 20.06
N ARG A 171 1.50 -5.19 19.91
CA ARG A 171 2.62 -4.36 20.34
C ARG A 171 3.55 -4.14 19.17
N SER A 172 4.04 -2.95 19.03
CA SER A 172 5.10 -2.65 18.10
C SER A 172 6.20 -1.86 18.79
N SER A 173 7.41 -2.35 18.61
CA SER A 173 8.63 -1.65 19.02
C SER A 173 9.23 -0.78 17.91
N THR A 174 8.66 -0.80 16.72
CA THR A 174 9.18 -0.08 15.55
C THR A 174 8.28 1.04 15.09
N LEU A 175 6.98 1.02 15.47
CA LEU A 175 6.02 2.02 15.01
C LEU A 175 6.30 3.38 15.66
N LEU A 176 6.56 4.38 14.82
CA LEU A 176 6.83 5.77 15.21
C LEU A 176 5.63 6.69 14.95
N GLN A 177 4.86 6.39 13.91
CA GLN A 177 3.71 7.19 13.48
C GLN A 177 2.49 6.32 13.28
N LEU A 178 1.39 6.69 13.92
CA LEU A 178 0.08 6.09 13.72
C LEU A 178 -0.91 7.18 13.32
N ILE A 179 -1.51 7.04 12.17
CA ILE A 179 -2.57 7.93 11.66
C ILE A 179 -3.84 7.10 11.57
N ILE A 180 -4.82 7.43 12.39
CA ILE A 180 -6.04 6.65 12.55
C ILE A 180 -7.22 7.55 12.90
N ASN A 181 -8.41 7.21 12.43
CA ASN A 181 -9.62 7.85 12.89
C ASN A 181 -10.07 7.24 14.23
N VAL A 182 -9.95 8.00 15.31
CA VAL A 182 -10.32 7.57 16.67
C VAL A 182 -11.72 8.10 16.98
N GLN A 183 -12.61 7.22 17.43
CA GLN A 183 -14.01 7.58 17.64
C GLN A 183 -14.30 8.06 19.07
N CYS A 184 -13.51 7.63 20.06
CA CYS A 184 -13.71 8.01 21.44
C CYS A 184 -12.37 8.19 22.17
N PHE A 185 -12.44 8.85 23.32
CA PHE A 185 -11.26 9.09 24.15
C PHE A 185 -10.67 7.79 24.74
N ASP A 186 -11.50 6.79 25.00
CA ASP A 186 -11.06 5.49 25.52
C ASP A 186 -10.19 4.76 24.51
N ASP A 187 -10.49 4.85 23.21
CA ASP A 187 -9.64 4.31 22.14
C ASP A 187 -8.26 4.97 22.15
N CYS A 188 -8.20 6.29 22.37
CA CYS A 188 -6.92 6.99 22.50
C CYS A 188 -6.12 6.48 23.72
N LEU A 189 -6.76 6.30 24.86
CA LEU A 189 -6.11 5.78 26.05
C LEU A 189 -5.56 4.37 25.84
N CYS A 190 -6.32 3.53 25.13
CA CYS A 190 -5.85 2.18 24.77
C CYS A 190 -4.64 2.17 23.84
N LEU A 191 -4.55 3.13 22.92
CA LEU A 191 -3.38 3.29 22.05
C LEU A 191 -2.16 3.81 22.81
N LEU A 192 -2.37 4.53 23.91
CA LEU A 192 -1.31 5.12 24.74
C LEU A 192 -0.92 4.26 25.94
N ASP A 193 -1.47 3.07 26.12
CA ASP A 193 -1.25 2.19 27.27
C ASP A 193 0.13 1.50 27.30
N GLY A 194 1.05 1.89 26.40
CA GLY A 194 2.40 1.34 26.28
C GLY A 194 2.54 0.21 25.26
N ARG A 195 1.52 -0.08 24.48
CA ARG A 195 1.58 -1.05 23.36
C ARG A 195 2.55 -0.61 22.26
N PHE A 196 2.72 0.69 22.09
CA PHE A 196 3.59 1.30 21.09
C PHE A 196 4.70 2.11 21.80
N ILE A 197 5.75 1.44 22.20
CA ILE A 197 6.83 1.98 23.05
C ILE A 197 7.52 3.20 22.44
N HIS A 198 7.59 3.25 21.10
CA HIS A 198 8.29 4.30 20.37
C HIS A 198 7.36 5.21 19.56
N LEU A 199 6.06 5.20 19.86
CA LEU A 199 5.10 6.05 19.14
C LEU A 199 5.37 7.53 19.46
N HIS A 200 5.77 8.30 18.47
CA HIS A 200 6.02 9.75 18.57
C HIS A 200 4.86 10.59 18.06
N THR A 201 4.09 10.04 17.11
CA THR A 201 3.03 10.78 16.45
C THR A 201 1.76 9.94 16.39
N LEU A 202 0.71 10.42 17.06
CA LEU A 202 -0.65 9.94 16.92
C LEU A 202 -1.47 11.06 16.30
N LEU A 203 -1.98 10.85 15.10
CA LEU A 203 -2.87 11.79 14.40
C LEU A 203 -4.24 11.16 14.29
N SER A 204 -5.26 11.85 14.77
CA SER A 204 -6.67 11.54 14.49
C SER A 204 -7.14 12.42 13.33
N ILE A 205 -7.71 11.81 12.30
CA ILE A 205 -8.27 12.47 11.13
C ILE A 205 -9.79 12.47 11.21
#